data_db186768b5ec832c02690a03fbe1dc0e
#
_entry.id   db186768b5ec832c02690a03fbe1dc0e
#
_cell.length_a   1.000
_cell.length_b   1.000
_cell.length_c   1.000
_cell.angle_alpha   90.00
_cell.angle_beta   90.00
_cell.angle_gamma   90.00
#
_symmetry.space_group_name_H-M   'P 1'
#
loop_
_entity.id
_entity.type
_entity.pdbx_description
1 polymer ?
#
loop_
_entity_poly.entity_id
_entity_poly.type
_entity_poly.pdbx_seq_one_letter_code
_entity_poly.pdbx_strand_id
1 'polypeptide(L)'
;MTATNEGSLTIAAIGDLHVTDQSEHKYRDMFAEISQKADVLALCGDLTNFGKTREAEILAEDLHACTIPIVAVLGNHDHECGQPEEVARILHGAGVTVLDEQAVEIKGVGFAGVKGFVGGFGRGELGAFGESAIKGFVEESINEARKLENALRSLRTDRVVAVLHYAPIQETVVGEPPEIFPFLGSSRLADAIDRFDNVRFAVHGHAHRGAFEGKTPRGVPVYNCAQFVVSQKFDRPYALIQV
;
A
#
# COMPACT_ATOMS: atom_id res chain seq x y z
N MET A 1 30.24 9.64 19.97
CA MET A 1 29.10 9.14 19.17
C MET A 1 28.24 10.35 18.89
N THR A 2 28.36 10.93 17.71
CA THR A 2 27.56 12.07 17.27
C THR A 2 26.16 11.52 16.93
N ALA A 3 25.16 11.93 17.72
CA ALA A 3 23.78 11.74 17.35
C ALA A 3 23.57 12.48 16.01
N THR A 4 23.43 11.76 14.93
CA THR A 4 22.91 12.29 13.69
C THR A 4 21.49 12.77 13.99
N ASN A 5 21.27 14.06 13.84
CA ASN A 5 19.94 14.66 13.89
C ASN A 5 19.18 14.12 12.67
N GLU A 6 18.55 12.95 12.82
CA GLU A 6 17.74 12.32 11.77
C GLU A 6 16.51 13.18 11.60
N GLY A 7 16.53 14.05 10.59
CA GLY A 7 15.41 14.90 10.25
C GLY A 7 14.15 14.06 10.00
N SER A 8 12.99 14.59 10.40
CA SER A 8 11.69 14.00 10.06
C SER A 8 11.54 13.89 8.54
N LEU A 9 11.18 12.71 8.05
CA LEU A 9 10.93 12.44 6.64
C LEU A 9 9.42 12.51 6.38
N THR A 10 9.01 13.25 5.36
CA THR A 10 7.60 13.33 4.96
C THR A 10 7.31 12.37 3.82
N ILE A 11 6.33 11.49 4.03
CA ILE A 11 5.86 10.53 3.06
C ILE A 11 4.51 10.98 2.53
N ALA A 12 4.39 11.15 1.22
CA ALA A 12 3.11 11.26 0.55
C ALA A 12 2.59 9.84 0.26
N ALA A 13 1.35 9.54 0.63
CA ALA A 13 0.75 8.24 0.38
C ALA A 13 -0.60 8.39 -0.32
N ILE A 14 -0.82 7.60 -1.37
CA ILE A 14 -2.05 7.56 -2.16
C ILE A 14 -2.25 6.17 -2.75
N GLY A 15 -3.48 5.69 -2.80
CA GLY A 15 -3.90 4.47 -3.49
C GLY A 15 -5.12 4.69 -4.36
N ASP A 16 -5.48 3.67 -5.11
CA ASP A 16 -6.74 3.59 -5.87
C ASP A 16 -6.87 4.70 -6.93
N LEU A 17 -5.79 4.88 -7.69
CA LEU A 17 -5.75 5.85 -8.81
C LEU A 17 -6.66 5.44 -9.95
N HIS A 18 -6.82 4.12 -10.18
CA HIS A 18 -7.66 3.55 -11.23
C HIS A 18 -7.46 4.24 -12.58
N VAL A 19 -6.19 4.34 -13.01
CA VAL A 19 -5.86 4.92 -14.31
C VAL A 19 -6.49 4.10 -15.42
N THR A 20 -7.19 4.78 -16.32
CA THR A 20 -7.83 4.21 -17.51
C THR A 20 -7.16 4.71 -18.78
N ASP A 21 -7.53 4.13 -19.92
CA ASP A 21 -7.08 4.60 -21.25
C ASP A 21 -7.40 6.09 -21.54
N GLN A 22 -8.29 6.70 -20.74
CA GLN A 22 -8.72 8.10 -20.86
C GLN A 22 -8.11 9.01 -19.79
N SER A 23 -7.19 8.51 -18.99
CA SER A 23 -6.60 9.26 -17.85
C SER A 23 -5.31 10.00 -18.21
N GLU A 24 -5.01 10.23 -19.51
CA GLU A 24 -3.79 10.91 -19.93
C GLU A 24 -3.64 12.27 -19.23
N HIS A 25 -2.46 12.47 -18.61
CA HIS A 25 -2.07 13.67 -17.87
C HIS A 25 -2.93 14.01 -16.64
N LYS A 26 -3.81 13.12 -16.21
CA LYS A 26 -4.75 13.37 -15.09
C LYS A 26 -4.03 13.61 -13.76
N TYR A 27 -2.92 12.91 -13.51
CA TYR A 27 -2.22 12.94 -12.23
C TYR A 27 -0.89 13.70 -12.26
N ARG A 28 -0.48 14.20 -13.41
CA ARG A 28 0.82 14.84 -13.62
C ARG A 28 1.07 16.02 -12.68
N ASP A 29 0.12 16.94 -12.58
CA ASP A 29 0.26 18.13 -11.72
C ASP A 29 0.29 17.76 -10.25
N MET A 30 -0.49 16.76 -9.84
CA MET A 30 -0.48 16.24 -8.48
C MET A 30 0.90 15.63 -8.12
N PHE A 31 1.50 14.86 -9.01
CA PHE A 31 2.83 14.28 -8.76
C PHE A 31 3.93 15.35 -8.70
N ALA A 32 3.83 16.40 -9.54
CA ALA A 32 4.72 17.56 -9.45
C ALA A 32 4.56 18.30 -8.11
N GLU A 33 3.33 18.47 -7.63
CA GLU A 33 3.02 19.08 -6.33
C GLU A 33 3.57 18.23 -5.17
N ILE A 34 3.36 16.90 -5.20
CA ILE A 34 3.87 15.97 -4.19
C ILE A 34 5.39 16.10 -4.04
N SER A 35 6.12 16.22 -5.16
CA SER A 35 7.57 16.38 -5.16
C SER A 35 8.08 17.60 -4.38
N GLN A 36 7.23 18.62 -4.23
CA GLN A 36 7.56 19.83 -3.47
C GLN A 36 7.22 19.71 -1.98
N LYS A 37 6.39 18.73 -1.60
CA LYS A 37 5.81 18.61 -0.26
C LYS A 37 6.25 17.38 0.52
N ALA A 38 6.86 16.41 -0.16
CA ALA A 38 7.25 15.14 0.43
C ALA A 38 8.66 14.74 0.02
N ASP A 39 9.21 13.78 0.74
CA ASP A 39 10.53 13.18 0.50
C ASP A 39 10.45 11.85 -0.24
N VAL A 40 9.33 11.13 -0.10
CA VAL A 40 9.04 9.85 -0.74
C VAL A 40 7.55 9.79 -1.07
N LEU A 41 7.23 9.23 -2.23
CA LEU A 41 5.85 8.88 -2.63
C LEU A 41 5.62 7.38 -2.45
N ALA A 42 4.57 7.01 -1.69
CA ALA A 42 4.09 5.64 -1.53
C ALA A 42 2.76 5.46 -2.27
N LEU A 43 2.74 4.55 -3.25
CA LEU A 43 1.56 4.18 -4.02
C LEU A 43 0.98 2.87 -3.47
N CYS A 44 -0.25 2.91 -2.98
CA CYS A 44 -0.89 1.86 -2.19
C CYS A 44 -1.79 0.92 -3.02
N GLY A 45 -1.41 0.62 -4.26
CA GLY A 45 -2.13 -0.32 -5.14
C GLY A 45 -3.33 0.28 -5.88
N ASP A 46 -3.94 -0.54 -6.73
CA ASP A 46 -5.00 -0.17 -7.68
C ASP A 46 -4.61 1.06 -8.51
N LEU A 47 -3.41 0.95 -9.07
CA LEU A 47 -2.78 2.00 -9.85
C LEU A 47 -3.43 2.11 -11.23
N THR A 48 -3.73 0.96 -11.82
CA THR A 48 -4.49 0.81 -13.07
C THR A 48 -5.93 0.40 -12.77
N ASN A 49 -6.84 0.57 -13.74
CA ASN A 49 -8.24 0.20 -13.56
C ASN A 49 -8.54 -1.26 -13.91
N PHE A 50 -7.80 -1.82 -14.86
CA PHE A 50 -7.99 -3.20 -15.31
C PHE A 50 -6.67 -3.99 -15.47
N GLY A 51 -5.54 -3.47 -15.01
CA GLY A 51 -4.25 -4.13 -15.15
C GLY A 51 -3.71 -4.15 -16.59
N LYS A 52 -4.21 -3.25 -17.47
CA LYS A 52 -3.77 -3.18 -18.85
C LYS A 52 -2.43 -2.45 -18.96
N THR A 53 -1.59 -2.93 -19.89
CA THR A 53 -0.29 -2.28 -20.16
C THR A 53 -0.44 -0.81 -20.54
N ARG A 54 -1.45 -0.46 -21.33
CA ARG A 54 -1.71 0.94 -21.73
C ARG A 54 -2.05 1.83 -20.52
N GLU A 55 -2.80 1.33 -19.55
CA GLU A 55 -3.11 2.06 -18.32
C GLU A 55 -1.84 2.31 -17.49
N ALA A 56 -0.95 1.30 -17.40
CA ALA A 56 0.34 1.43 -16.74
C ALA A 56 1.28 2.41 -17.46
N GLU A 57 1.30 2.42 -18.79
CA GLU A 57 2.08 3.39 -19.61
C GLU A 57 1.63 4.83 -19.35
N ILE A 58 0.31 5.08 -19.33
CA ILE A 58 -0.26 6.41 -19.03
C ILE A 58 0.16 6.86 -17.64
N LEU A 59 0.05 5.98 -16.62
CA LEU A 59 0.52 6.30 -15.28
C LEU A 59 2.02 6.59 -15.26
N ALA A 60 2.82 5.78 -15.94
CA ALA A 60 4.27 5.94 -16.03
C ALA A 60 4.64 7.31 -16.64
N GLU A 61 3.91 7.76 -17.67
CA GLU A 61 4.08 9.09 -18.27
C GLU A 61 3.81 10.21 -17.25
N ASP A 62 2.75 10.10 -16.46
CA ASP A 62 2.41 11.09 -15.41
C ASP A 62 3.43 11.09 -14.27
N LEU A 63 3.94 9.90 -13.89
CA LEU A 63 4.94 9.74 -12.82
C LEU A 63 6.30 10.39 -13.16
N HIS A 64 6.62 10.67 -14.43
CA HIS A 64 7.82 11.45 -14.78
C HIS A 64 7.81 12.87 -14.18
N ALA A 65 6.65 13.40 -13.76
CA ALA A 65 6.57 14.66 -13.03
C ALA A 65 6.97 14.54 -11.55
N CYS A 66 7.07 13.31 -11.03
CA CYS A 66 7.53 13.04 -9.66
C CYS A 66 9.05 12.95 -9.64
N THR A 67 9.71 13.88 -8.94
CA THR A 67 11.18 13.95 -8.87
C THR A 67 11.78 13.36 -7.59
N ILE A 68 10.93 12.86 -6.68
CA ILE A 68 11.32 12.19 -5.46
C ILE A 68 11.23 10.66 -5.61
N PRO A 69 11.91 9.86 -4.78
CA PRO A 69 11.78 8.40 -4.81
C PRO A 69 10.33 7.94 -4.68
N ILE A 70 9.97 6.89 -5.46
CA ILE A 70 8.63 6.31 -5.47
C ILE A 70 8.72 4.84 -5.10
N VAL A 71 7.95 4.43 -4.10
CA VAL A 71 7.70 3.02 -3.78
C VAL A 71 6.23 2.69 -4.07
N ALA A 72 5.94 1.49 -4.52
CA ALA A 72 4.58 1.07 -4.84
C ALA A 72 4.35 -0.39 -4.46
N VAL A 73 3.10 -0.73 -4.17
CA VAL A 73 2.58 -2.09 -4.26
C VAL A 73 1.52 -2.13 -5.35
N LEU A 74 1.27 -3.30 -5.91
CA LEU A 74 0.13 -3.50 -6.80
C LEU A 74 -1.14 -3.76 -5.98
N GLY A 75 -2.31 -3.49 -6.57
CA GLY A 75 -3.62 -3.83 -6.02
C GLY A 75 -4.31 -4.91 -6.84
N ASN A 76 -5.55 -5.26 -6.47
CA ASN A 76 -6.29 -6.31 -7.17
C ASN A 76 -6.67 -5.89 -8.61
N HIS A 77 -6.94 -4.62 -8.86
CA HIS A 77 -7.20 -4.12 -10.21
C HIS A 77 -5.97 -4.24 -11.14
N ASP A 78 -4.76 -4.11 -10.60
CA ASP A 78 -3.52 -4.29 -11.36
C ASP A 78 -3.30 -5.75 -11.79
N HIS A 79 -3.99 -6.70 -11.14
CA HIS A 79 -3.97 -8.13 -11.46
C HIS A 79 -5.11 -8.57 -12.41
N GLU A 80 -6.10 -7.72 -12.70
CA GLU A 80 -7.35 -8.11 -13.38
C GLU A 80 -7.11 -8.71 -14.78
N CYS A 81 -6.19 -8.15 -15.58
CA CYS A 81 -5.82 -8.72 -16.87
C CYS A 81 -4.87 -9.93 -16.81
N GLY A 82 -4.48 -10.38 -15.60
CA GLY A 82 -3.54 -11.51 -15.43
C GLY A 82 -2.12 -11.21 -15.91
N GLN A 83 -1.71 -9.95 -15.96
CA GLN A 83 -0.38 -9.51 -16.39
C GLN A 83 0.29 -8.55 -15.40
N PRO A 84 0.25 -8.80 -14.06
CA PRO A 84 0.79 -7.89 -13.07
C PRO A 84 2.30 -7.68 -13.20
N GLU A 85 3.04 -8.68 -13.68
CA GLU A 85 4.49 -8.56 -13.91
C GLU A 85 4.80 -7.52 -15.00
N GLU A 86 3.95 -7.41 -16.01
CA GLU A 86 4.12 -6.43 -17.07
C GLU A 86 3.78 -5.01 -16.57
N VAL A 87 2.74 -4.86 -15.76
CA VAL A 87 2.42 -3.60 -15.06
C VAL A 87 3.63 -3.18 -14.20
N ALA A 88 4.15 -4.08 -13.37
CA ALA A 88 5.31 -3.81 -12.52
C ALA A 88 6.55 -3.43 -13.34
N ARG A 89 6.80 -4.11 -14.48
CA ARG A 89 7.93 -3.81 -15.39
C ARG A 89 7.83 -2.40 -15.98
N ILE A 90 6.65 -1.98 -16.42
CA ILE A 90 6.40 -0.64 -16.96
C ILE A 90 6.67 0.43 -15.89
N LEU A 91 6.12 0.24 -14.68
CA LEU A 91 6.32 1.15 -13.55
C LEU A 91 7.79 1.22 -13.13
N HIS A 92 8.49 0.07 -13.11
CA HIS A 92 9.92 0.04 -12.84
C HIS A 92 10.72 0.84 -13.88
N GLY A 93 10.34 0.76 -15.16
CA GLY A 93 10.91 1.57 -16.25
C GLY A 93 10.72 3.08 -16.03
N ALA A 94 9.72 3.50 -15.29
CA ALA A 94 9.45 4.88 -14.89
C ALA A 94 10.13 5.28 -13.56
N GLY A 95 10.99 4.42 -12.99
CA GLY A 95 11.74 4.70 -11.77
C GLY A 95 10.98 4.37 -10.47
N VAL A 96 9.86 3.64 -10.54
CA VAL A 96 9.11 3.17 -9.37
C VAL A 96 9.74 1.90 -8.81
N THR A 97 9.97 1.85 -7.50
CA THR A 97 10.33 0.61 -6.79
C THR A 97 9.05 -0.12 -6.40
N VAL A 98 8.68 -1.13 -7.20
CA VAL A 98 7.51 -1.98 -6.89
C VAL A 98 7.92 -3.02 -5.85
N LEU A 99 7.21 -3.02 -4.72
CA LEU A 99 7.45 -3.91 -3.59
C LEU A 99 6.51 -5.13 -3.68
N ASP A 100 7.09 -6.34 -3.70
CA ASP A 100 6.40 -7.62 -3.49
C ASP A 100 7.40 -8.56 -2.81
N GLU A 101 7.25 -8.78 -1.50
CA GLU A 101 8.23 -9.46 -0.65
C GLU A 101 9.62 -8.76 -0.58
N GLN A 102 9.74 -7.59 -1.20
CA GLN A 102 10.98 -6.82 -1.21
C GLN A 102 10.90 -5.65 -0.26
N ALA A 103 12.06 -5.18 0.17
CA ALA A 103 12.21 -3.99 0.97
C ALA A 103 13.32 -3.10 0.41
N VAL A 104 13.18 -1.80 0.61
CA VAL A 104 14.17 -0.80 0.21
C VAL A 104 14.39 0.19 1.33
N GLU A 105 15.61 0.70 1.45
CA GLU A 105 15.95 1.81 2.34
C GLU A 105 16.08 3.10 1.52
N ILE A 106 15.35 4.14 1.92
CA ILE A 106 15.40 5.47 1.31
C ILE A 106 15.61 6.50 2.42
N LYS A 107 16.69 7.26 2.34
CA LYS A 107 17.03 8.33 3.32
C LYS A 107 16.97 7.86 4.79
N GLY A 108 17.40 6.62 5.09
CA GLY A 108 17.42 6.05 6.43
C GLY A 108 16.07 5.55 6.96
N VAL A 109 15.05 5.46 6.10
CA VAL A 109 13.77 4.84 6.40
C VAL A 109 13.60 3.59 5.53
N GLY A 110 13.23 2.47 6.15
CA GLY A 110 12.92 1.23 5.46
C GLY A 110 11.48 1.23 4.94
N PHE A 111 11.29 0.72 3.74
CA PHE A 111 9.97 0.49 3.15
C PHE A 111 9.85 -0.99 2.81
N ALA A 112 8.88 -1.65 3.38
CA ALA A 112 8.51 -3.03 3.07
C ALA A 112 7.06 -3.07 2.59
N GLY A 113 6.75 -3.83 1.55
CA GLY A 113 5.41 -3.84 1.03
C GLY A 113 5.02 -5.13 0.34
N VAL A 114 3.71 -5.36 0.34
CA VAL A 114 3.04 -6.42 -0.40
C VAL A 114 1.66 -5.92 -0.82
N LYS A 115 1.08 -6.54 -1.84
CA LYS A 115 -0.33 -6.34 -2.15
C LYS A 115 -1.19 -6.64 -0.92
N GLY A 116 -0.90 -7.71 -0.21
CA GLY A 116 -1.77 -8.30 0.78
C GLY A 116 -2.87 -9.13 0.13
N PHE A 117 -3.80 -9.62 0.96
CA PHE A 117 -4.94 -10.37 0.47
C PHE A 117 -6.11 -10.29 1.47
N VAL A 118 -7.24 -10.79 1.04
CA VAL A 118 -8.49 -10.89 1.78
C VAL A 118 -8.43 -11.99 2.87
N GLY A 119 -9.43 -12.06 3.76
CA GLY A 119 -9.50 -13.11 4.79
C GLY A 119 -10.31 -12.72 6.02
N GLY A 120 -10.58 -11.43 6.18
CA GLY A 120 -11.37 -10.91 7.29
C GLY A 120 -10.56 -10.55 8.52
N PHE A 121 -11.25 -10.14 9.58
CA PHE A 121 -10.64 -9.50 10.73
C PHE A 121 -11.03 -10.18 12.05
N GLY A 122 -10.05 -10.31 12.95
CA GLY A 122 -10.24 -10.79 14.30
C GLY A 122 -10.90 -12.18 14.34
N ARG A 123 -11.98 -12.34 15.12
CA ARG A 123 -12.68 -13.62 15.25
C ARG A 123 -13.43 -14.05 13.98
N GLY A 124 -13.67 -13.12 13.06
CA GLY A 124 -14.31 -13.38 11.75
C GLY A 124 -13.32 -13.76 10.65
N GLU A 125 -12.07 -13.93 10.98
CA GLU A 125 -11.04 -14.33 10.01
C GLU A 125 -11.30 -15.72 9.48
N LEU A 126 -11.20 -15.88 8.15
CA LEU A 126 -11.47 -17.12 7.45
C LEU A 126 -10.40 -18.18 7.78
N GLY A 127 -10.85 -19.36 8.24
CA GLY A 127 -10.00 -20.51 8.55
C GLY A 127 -9.87 -21.48 7.39
N ALA A 128 -8.73 -22.19 7.31
CA ALA A 128 -8.45 -23.19 6.29
C ALA A 128 -9.17 -24.53 6.56
N PHE A 129 -10.50 -24.48 6.65
CA PHE A 129 -11.33 -25.64 6.93
C PHE A 129 -12.31 -25.90 5.78
N GLY A 130 -12.44 -27.17 5.37
CA GLY A 130 -13.39 -27.60 4.33
C GLY A 130 -12.71 -27.87 2.99
N GLU A 131 -13.31 -27.36 1.93
CA GLU A 131 -12.97 -27.60 0.53
C GLU A 131 -11.57 -27.07 0.16
N SER A 132 -10.97 -27.70 -0.86
CA SER A 132 -9.64 -27.30 -1.35
C SER A 132 -9.58 -25.84 -1.82
N ALA A 133 -10.68 -25.33 -2.39
CA ALA A 133 -10.76 -23.93 -2.83
C ALA A 133 -10.67 -22.95 -1.64
N ILE A 134 -11.36 -23.24 -0.54
CA ILE A 134 -11.27 -22.43 0.68
C ILE A 134 -9.85 -22.50 1.28
N LYS A 135 -9.25 -23.69 1.31
CA LYS A 135 -7.87 -23.85 1.79
C LYS A 135 -6.88 -23.06 0.96
N GLY A 136 -6.98 -23.11 -0.38
CA GLY A 136 -6.13 -22.34 -1.28
C GLY A 136 -6.31 -20.83 -1.10
N PHE A 137 -7.55 -20.39 -0.91
CA PHE A 137 -7.86 -18.98 -0.66
C PHE A 137 -7.23 -18.47 0.66
N VAL A 138 -7.33 -19.25 1.73
CA VAL A 138 -6.71 -18.91 3.02
C VAL A 138 -5.18 -19.00 2.95
N GLU A 139 -4.65 -19.96 2.19
CA GLU A 139 -3.20 -20.09 1.98
C GLU A 139 -2.61 -18.86 1.30
N GLU A 140 -3.32 -18.26 0.33
CA GLU A 140 -2.90 -17.01 -0.29
C GLU A 140 -2.81 -15.87 0.74
N SER A 141 -3.81 -15.74 1.63
CA SER A 141 -3.78 -14.76 2.71
C SER A 141 -2.58 -14.95 3.66
N ILE A 142 -2.26 -16.22 3.98
CA ILE A 142 -1.10 -16.56 4.81
C ILE A 142 0.20 -16.23 4.08
N ASN A 143 0.29 -16.52 2.78
CA ASN A 143 1.47 -16.27 1.97
C ASN A 143 1.78 -14.79 1.86
N GLU A 144 0.76 -13.95 1.61
CA GLU A 144 0.95 -12.49 1.55
C GLU A 144 1.43 -11.92 2.90
N ALA A 145 0.87 -12.38 4.02
CA ALA A 145 1.36 -11.98 5.35
C ALA A 145 2.81 -12.45 5.60
N ARG A 146 3.19 -13.63 5.11
CA ARG A 146 4.56 -14.16 5.21
C ARG A 146 5.53 -13.37 4.35
N LYS A 147 5.14 -12.98 3.13
CA LYS A 147 5.94 -12.09 2.27
C LYS A 147 6.23 -10.76 2.99
N LEU A 148 5.19 -10.15 3.60
CA LEU A 148 5.36 -8.93 4.38
C LEU A 148 6.34 -9.13 5.55
N GLU A 149 6.21 -10.22 6.31
CA GLU A 149 7.10 -10.54 7.41
C GLU A 149 8.56 -10.71 6.94
N ASN A 150 8.77 -11.38 5.80
CA ASN A 150 10.10 -11.56 5.21
C ASN A 150 10.72 -10.22 4.79
N ALA A 151 9.94 -9.36 4.13
CA ALA A 151 10.37 -8.02 3.74
C ALA A 151 10.74 -7.17 4.97
N LEU A 152 9.89 -7.12 5.99
CA LEU A 152 10.16 -6.41 7.26
C LEU A 152 11.41 -6.93 7.95
N ARG A 153 11.60 -8.25 8.00
CA ARG A 153 12.76 -8.91 8.62
C ARG A 153 14.09 -8.58 7.93
N SER A 154 14.08 -8.24 6.65
CA SER A 154 15.28 -7.90 5.88
C SER A 154 15.84 -6.52 6.22
N LEU A 155 15.00 -5.61 6.74
CA LEU A 155 15.38 -4.23 7.07
C LEU A 155 16.16 -4.15 8.39
N ARG A 156 17.10 -3.21 8.45
CA ARG A 156 17.93 -2.93 9.63
C ARG A 156 17.77 -1.49 10.13
N THR A 157 16.91 -0.72 9.50
CA THR A 157 16.62 0.67 9.85
C THR A 157 15.78 0.77 11.12
N ASP A 158 15.96 1.83 11.90
CA ASP A 158 15.20 2.09 13.14
C ASP A 158 13.77 2.59 12.86
N ARG A 159 13.50 2.99 11.62
CA ARG A 159 12.22 3.49 11.17
C ARG A 159 11.81 2.74 9.90
N VAL A 160 10.64 2.10 9.95
CA VAL A 160 10.11 1.33 8.84
C VAL A 160 8.66 1.74 8.57
N VAL A 161 8.29 1.78 7.30
CA VAL A 161 6.92 1.98 6.81
C VAL A 161 6.48 0.73 6.08
N ALA A 162 5.32 0.19 6.46
CA ALA A 162 4.67 -0.88 5.72
C ALA A 162 3.73 -0.30 4.66
N VAL A 163 3.90 -0.71 3.40
CA VAL A 163 3.07 -0.28 2.26
C VAL A 163 2.23 -1.46 1.79
N LEU A 164 0.91 -1.32 1.83
CA LEU A 164 -0.04 -2.37 1.53
C LEU A 164 -1.08 -1.87 0.53
N HIS A 165 -1.81 -2.81 -0.09
CA HIS A 165 -3.05 -2.47 -0.77
C HIS A 165 -4.26 -2.89 0.07
N TYR A 166 -4.34 -4.15 0.50
CA TYR A 166 -5.40 -4.62 1.38
C TYR A 166 -5.22 -4.15 2.82
N ALA A 167 -6.35 -3.86 3.51
CA ALA A 167 -6.34 -3.35 4.87
C ALA A 167 -5.79 -4.39 5.88
N PRO A 168 -4.90 -3.99 6.81
CA PRO A 168 -4.43 -4.87 7.87
C PRO A 168 -5.38 -4.93 9.08
N ILE A 169 -6.29 -3.97 9.24
CA ILE A 169 -7.16 -3.84 10.41
C ILE A 169 -8.61 -3.49 10.03
N GLN A 170 -9.55 -3.89 10.87
CA GLN A 170 -10.97 -3.64 10.65
C GLN A 170 -11.32 -2.15 10.77
N GLU A 171 -10.67 -1.41 11.65
CA GLU A 171 -10.98 0.00 11.91
C GLU A 171 -10.94 0.86 10.66
N THR A 172 -9.98 0.59 9.76
CA THR A 172 -9.82 1.38 8.52
C THR A 172 -10.75 0.96 7.39
N VAL A 173 -11.55 -0.11 7.56
CA VAL A 173 -12.62 -0.47 6.61
C VAL A 173 -14.02 -0.10 7.11
N VAL A 174 -14.13 0.46 8.32
CA VAL A 174 -15.41 0.95 8.86
C VAL A 174 -15.92 2.09 8.00
N GLY A 175 -17.12 1.92 7.46
CA GLY A 175 -17.74 2.81 6.46
C GLY A 175 -18.12 2.05 5.18
N GLU A 176 -17.45 0.93 4.92
CA GLU A 176 -17.85 -0.04 3.90
C GLU A 176 -19.02 -0.91 4.40
N PRO A 177 -19.79 -1.55 3.52
CA PRO A 177 -20.79 -2.54 3.92
C PRO A 177 -20.15 -3.67 4.72
N PRO A 178 -20.65 -4.02 5.92
CA PRO A 178 -20.04 -5.08 6.74
C PRO A 178 -19.93 -6.43 6.06
N GLU A 179 -20.81 -6.70 5.10
CA GLU A 179 -20.88 -7.95 4.34
C GLU A 179 -19.61 -8.18 3.49
N ILE A 180 -18.91 -7.10 3.12
CA ILE A 180 -17.69 -7.20 2.30
C ILE A 180 -16.40 -7.08 3.11
N PHE A 181 -16.46 -6.86 4.43
CA PHE A 181 -15.25 -6.74 5.27
C PHE A 181 -14.25 -7.89 5.06
N PRO A 182 -14.68 -9.18 4.94
CA PRO A 182 -13.74 -10.28 4.69
C PRO A 182 -12.96 -10.14 3.36
N PHE A 183 -13.46 -9.33 2.43
CA PHE A 183 -12.83 -9.09 1.12
C PHE A 183 -11.99 -7.80 1.09
N LEU A 184 -11.95 -7.03 2.18
CA LEU A 184 -11.22 -5.76 2.25
C LEU A 184 -9.81 -5.90 2.85
N GLY A 185 -9.51 -7.02 3.47
CA GLY A 185 -8.21 -7.25 4.08
C GLY A 185 -8.15 -8.43 5.02
N SER A 186 -7.09 -8.49 5.83
CA SER A 186 -6.86 -9.60 6.76
C SER A 186 -6.05 -9.15 7.98
N SER A 187 -6.46 -9.58 9.18
CA SER A 187 -5.70 -9.38 10.42
C SER A 187 -4.31 -10.00 10.38
N ARG A 188 -4.04 -10.99 9.51
CA ARG A 188 -2.70 -11.58 9.33
C ARG A 188 -1.64 -10.56 8.95
N LEU A 189 -2.04 -9.52 8.21
CA LEU A 189 -1.13 -8.42 7.85
C LEU A 189 -0.74 -7.60 9.09
N ALA A 190 -1.71 -7.30 9.98
CA ALA A 190 -1.43 -6.64 11.24
C ALA A 190 -0.54 -7.50 12.16
N ASP A 191 -0.81 -8.80 12.22
CA ASP A 191 0.01 -9.74 12.99
C ASP A 191 1.48 -9.78 12.51
N ALA A 192 1.69 -9.66 11.19
CA ALA A 192 3.03 -9.56 10.62
C ALA A 192 3.72 -8.24 11.01
N ILE A 193 3.00 -7.12 10.91
CA ILE A 193 3.49 -5.77 11.29
C ILE A 193 3.87 -5.75 12.77
N ASP A 194 3.02 -6.26 13.64
CA ASP A 194 3.15 -6.22 15.10
C ASP A 194 4.33 -7.04 15.65
N ARG A 195 5.00 -7.83 14.83
CA ARG A 195 6.24 -8.54 15.19
C ARG A 195 7.50 -7.66 15.18
N PHE A 196 7.40 -6.43 14.67
CA PHE A 196 8.55 -5.55 14.46
C PHE A 196 8.35 -4.20 15.15
N ASP A 197 9.16 -3.92 16.17
CA ASP A 197 9.06 -2.70 16.98
C ASP A 197 9.52 -1.43 16.25
N ASN A 198 10.22 -1.58 15.11
CA ASN A 198 10.71 -0.47 14.29
C ASN A 198 9.70 -0.02 13.22
N VAL A 199 8.54 -0.67 13.05
CA VAL A 199 7.47 -0.21 12.17
C VAL A 199 6.78 1.00 12.80
N ARG A 200 6.86 2.14 12.13
CA ARG A 200 6.31 3.41 12.60
C ARG A 200 4.85 3.57 12.24
N PHE A 201 4.47 3.14 11.06
CA PHE A 201 3.08 3.08 10.59
C PHE A 201 2.95 2.18 9.36
N ALA A 202 1.72 1.85 9.03
CA ALA A 202 1.34 1.22 7.78
C ALA A 202 0.42 2.13 6.97
N VAL A 203 0.51 2.05 5.64
CA VAL A 203 -0.40 2.71 4.70
C VAL A 203 -1.04 1.66 3.79
N HIS A 204 -2.31 1.84 3.43
CA HIS A 204 -3.01 0.95 2.51
C HIS A 204 -4.05 1.70 1.67
N GLY A 205 -4.61 1.05 0.65
CA GLY A 205 -5.70 1.50 -0.19
C GLY A 205 -6.96 0.65 -0.04
N HIS A 206 -7.62 0.35 -1.14
CA HIS A 206 -8.69 -0.62 -1.34
C HIS A 206 -10.06 -0.27 -0.72
N ALA A 207 -10.12 0.16 0.53
CA ALA A 207 -11.37 0.45 1.23
C ALA A 207 -11.82 1.90 0.97
N HIS A 208 -12.52 2.13 -0.15
CA HIS A 208 -12.85 3.46 -0.67
C HIS A 208 -13.79 4.29 0.21
N ARG A 209 -14.57 3.64 1.10
CA ARG A 209 -15.48 4.27 2.06
C ARG A 209 -15.03 4.06 3.50
N GLY A 210 -13.84 3.49 3.70
CA GLY A 210 -13.28 3.19 4.99
C GLY A 210 -12.94 4.44 5.80
N ALA A 211 -12.59 4.24 7.07
CA ALA A 211 -12.04 5.30 7.91
C ALA A 211 -10.56 5.55 7.56
N PHE A 212 -10.12 6.80 7.68
CA PHE A 212 -8.76 7.20 7.33
C PHE A 212 -7.69 6.58 8.22
N GLU A 213 -7.95 6.39 9.52
CA GLU A 213 -6.95 5.97 10.49
C GLU A 213 -7.46 4.96 11.50
N GLY A 214 -6.58 4.11 11.97
CA GLY A 214 -6.76 3.13 13.03
C GLY A 214 -5.41 2.70 13.59
N LYS A 215 -5.40 1.63 14.40
CA LYS A 215 -4.18 1.08 14.98
C LYS A 215 -4.22 -0.44 14.99
N THR A 216 -3.06 -1.06 14.77
CA THR A 216 -2.90 -2.50 15.00
C THR A 216 -3.11 -2.84 16.49
N PRO A 217 -3.30 -4.13 16.85
CA PRO A 217 -3.40 -4.56 18.26
C PRO A 217 -2.25 -4.08 19.15
N ARG A 218 -1.01 -3.95 18.63
CA ARG A 218 0.13 -3.41 19.37
C ARG A 218 0.29 -1.88 19.27
N GLY A 219 -0.65 -1.20 18.62
CA GLY A 219 -0.72 0.25 18.58
C GLY A 219 0.02 0.92 17.42
N VAL A 220 0.50 0.16 16.43
CA VAL A 220 1.09 0.74 15.21
C VAL A 220 0.01 1.49 14.44
N PRO A 221 0.19 2.79 14.11
CA PRO A 221 -0.77 3.54 13.32
C PRO A 221 -0.96 2.93 11.92
N VAL A 222 -2.20 2.93 11.45
CA VAL A 222 -2.56 2.47 10.09
C VAL A 222 -3.38 3.55 9.43
N TYR A 223 -3.04 3.90 8.18
CA TYR A 223 -3.72 4.92 7.40
C TYR A 223 -4.26 4.34 6.10
N ASN A 224 -5.55 4.52 5.89
CA ASN A 224 -6.20 4.25 4.60
C ASN A 224 -5.97 5.42 3.66
N CYS A 225 -5.10 5.23 2.70
CA CYS A 225 -4.67 6.23 1.73
C CYS A 225 -5.39 6.11 0.38
N ALA A 226 -6.52 5.39 0.31
CA ALA A 226 -7.41 5.42 -0.84
C ALA A 226 -7.76 6.89 -1.16
N GLN A 227 -7.56 7.35 -2.41
CA GLN A 227 -7.76 8.75 -2.77
C GLN A 227 -9.15 9.29 -2.38
N PHE A 228 -10.16 8.42 -2.41
CA PHE A 228 -11.53 8.77 -2.02
C PHE A 228 -11.67 9.09 -0.54
N VAL A 229 -10.99 8.31 0.33
CA VAL A 229 -10.99 8.52 1.79
C VAL A 229 -10.19 9.77 2.15
N VAL A 230 -9.02 9.92 1.54
CA VAL A 230 -8.13 11.06 1.82
C VAL A 230 -8.77 12.37 1.38
N SER A 231 -9.42 12.39 0.19
CA SER A 231 -10.10 13.58 -0.33
C SER A 231 -11.29 14.04 0.53
N GLN A 232 -11.92 13.12 1.26
CA GLN A 232 -13.00 13.47 2.20
C GLN A 232 -12.47 14.12 3.49
N LYS A 233 -11.25 13.75 3.91
CA LYS A 233 -10.65 14.24 5.15
C LYS A 233 -9.81 15.49 4.93
N PHE A 234 -9.15 15.60 3.78
CA PHE A 234 -8.22 16.69 3.45
C PHE A 234 -8.60 17.31 2.10
N ASP A 235 -8.22 18.56 1.90
CA ASP A 235 -8.43 19.26 0.61
C ASP A 235 -7.36 18.84 -0.44
N ARG A 236 -7.10 17.52 -0.52
CA ARG A 236 -6.17 16.89 -1.49
C ARG A 236 -6.36 15.38 -1.50
N PRO A 237 -6.03 14.68 -2.62
CA PRO A 237 -6.26 13.24 -2.73
C PRO A 237 -5.14 12.36 -2.16
N TYR A 238 -4.12 12.91 -1.53
CA TYR A 238 -3.00 12.18 -0.93
C TYR A 238 -2.78 12.60 0.53
N ALA A 239 -2.32 11.68 1.35
CA ALA A 239 -1.93 11.93 2.74
C ALA A 239 -0.47 12.39 2.81
N LEU A 240 -0.14 13.25 3.77
CA LEU A 240 1.24 13.58 4.16
C LEU A 240 1.46 13.10 5.58
N ILE A 241 2.40 12.18 5.78
CA ILE A 241 2.66 11.50 7.05
C ILE A 241 4.15 11.64 7.36
N GLN A 242 4.47 11.98 8.60
CA GLN A 242 5.87 12.10 9.05
C GLN A 242 6.34 10.80 9.73
N VAL A 243 7.60 10.44 9.46
CA VAL A 243 8.27 9.29 10.03
C VAL A 243 9.58 9.66 10.71
#